data_6771fb11d649880931f751419b10a4d5
#
_entry.id   6771fb11d649880931f751419b10a4d5
#
_cell.length_a   1.000
_cell.length_b   1.000
_cell.length_c   1.000
_cell.angle_alpha   90.00
_cell.angle_beta   90.00
_cell.angle_gamma   90.00
#
_symmetry.space_group_name_H-M   'P 1'
#
loop_
_entity.id
_entity.type
_entity.pdbx_description
1 polymer ?
#
loop_
_entity_poly.entity_id
_entity_poly.type
_entity_poly.pdbx_seq_one_letter_code
_entity_poly.pdbx_strand_id
1 'polypeptide(L)'
;MSTLTDAHQQLFKDANYAVVTTVRPDGSPQSTVVWADLDDDGVPTFNTARGRAKPSNLENDARVSMLVVKDGDFYTWVSVDGRAELTTDGAHEQIDALSRKFDGEPWKYRDGEERIKVRVLPEHVTSYGF
;
A
#
# COMPACT_ATOMS: atom_id res chain seq x y z
N MET A 1 -3.25 -10.54 -16.59
CA MET A 1 -2.56 -9.64 -15.64
C MET A 1 -2.83 -8.20 -16.04
N SER A 2 -3.35 -7.41 -15.15
CA SER A 2 -3.61 -6.00 -15.38
C SER A 2 -2.39 -5.16 -15.05
N THR A 3 -2.17 -4.09 -15.80
CA THR A 3 -1.08 -3.16 -15.56
C THR A 3 -1.65 -1.76 -15.30
N LEU A 4 -0.93 -0.98 -14.50
CA LEU A 4 -1.29 0.40 -14.25
C LEU A 4 -0.74 1.29 -15.36
N THR A 5 -1.57 2.23 -15.85
CA THR A 5 -1.10 3.27 -16.77
C THR A 5 -0.18 4.24 -16.03
N ASP A 6 0.52 5.10 -16.78
CA ASP A 6 1.35 6.14 -16.16
C ASP A 6 0.53 7.07 -15.28
N ALA A 7 -0.70 7.40 -15.69
CA ALA A 7 -1.60 8.23 -14.91
C ALA A 7 -2.03 7.54 -13.61
N HIS A 8 -2.32 6.24 -13.64
CA HIS A 8 -2.59 5.45 -12.45
C HIS A 8 -1.40 5.46 -11.50
N GLN A 9 -0.20 5.21 -12.03
CA GLN A 9 1.04 5.17 -11.25
C GLN A 9 1.30 6.50 -10.54
N GLN A 10 1.01 7.61 -11.22
CA GLN A 10 1.23 8.94 -10.63
C GLN A 10 0.41 9.14 -9.36
N LEU A 11 -0.81 8.58 -9.31
CA LEU A 11 -1.66 8.65 -8.12
C LEU A 11 -0.99 7.99 -6.89
N PHE A 12 -0.28 6.89 -7.10
CA PHE A 12 0.47 6.21 -6.03
C PHE A 12 1.77 6.94 -5.66
N LYS A 13 2.39 7.64 -6.62
CA LYS A 13 3.63 8.41 -6.36
C LYS A 13 3.36 9.67 -5.56
N ASP A 14 2.22 10.31 -5.81
CA ASP A 14 1.83 11.53 -5.12
C ASP A 14 1.42 11.22 -3.67
N ALA A 15 1.33 12.26 -2.84
CA ALA A 15 0.99 12.11 -1.43
C ALA A 15 -0.53 11.87 -1.26
N ASN A 16 -1.00 10.73 -1.72
CA ASN A 16 -2.39 10.30 -1.58
C ASN A 16 -2.50 9.15 -0.60
N TYR A 17 -3.56 9.18 0.20
CA TYR A 17 -3.87 8.07 1.11
C TYR A 17 -4.53 6.93 0.34
N ALA A 18 -4.29 5.71 0.81
CA ALA A 18 -4.93 4.52 0.26
C ALA A 18 -5.67 3.77 1.36
N VAL A 19 -6.72 3.05 0.96
CA VAL A 19 -7.40 2.08 1.83
C VAL A 19 -6.95 0.70 1.39
N VAL A 20 -6.36 -0.05 2.32
CA VAL A 20 -5.92 -1.42 2.09
C VAL A 20 -6.89 -2.36 2.79
N THR A 21 -7.35 -3.37 2.06
CA THR A 21 -8.23 -4.42 2.60
C THR A 21 -7.51 -5.75 2.55
N THR A 22 -7.43 -6.41 3.70
CA THR A 22 -6.86 -7.75 3.86
C THR A 22 -7.92 -8.69 4.40
N VAL A 23 -7.65 -9.99 4.40
CA VAL A 23 -8.61 -11.01 4.80
C VAL A 23 -8.19 -11.60 6.14
N ARG A 24 -9.09 -11.53 7.12
CA ARG A 24 -8.89 -12.14 8.45
C ARG A 24 -8.96 -13.66 8.35
N PRO A 25 -8.45 -14.40 9.35
CA PRO A 25 -8.53 -15.86 9.35
C PRO A 25 -9.94 -16.44 9.21
N ASP A 26 -10.97 -15.71 9.65
CA ASP A 26 -12.37 -16.13 9.50
C ASP A 26 -12.98 -15.81 8.13
N GLY A 27 -12.18 -15.22 7.23
CA GLY A 27 -12.62 -14.85 5.88
C GLY A 27 -13.22 -13.45 5.76
N SER A 28 -13.38 -12.72 6.86
CA SER A 28 -13.93 -11.37 6.82
C SER A 28 -12.88 -10.34 6.39
N PRO A 29 -13.30 -9.28 5.68
CA PRO A 29 -12.35 -8.23 5.25
C PRO A 29 -12.04 -7.26 6.40
N GLN A 30 -10.82 -6.74 6.39
CA GLN A 30 -10.38 -5.67 7.30
C GLN A 30 -9.75 -4.56 6.49
N SER A 31 -10.26 -3.34 6.64
CA SER A 31 -9.79 -2.17 5.89
C SER A 31 -9.12 -1.17 6.81
N THR A 32 -7.98 -0.64 6.37
CA THR A 32 -7.24 0.39 7.10
C THR A 32 -6.67 1.40 6.12
N VAL A 33 -6.40 2.62 6.60
CA VAL A 33 -5.78 3.68 5.80
C VAL A 33 -4.26 3.58 5.91
N VAL A 34 -3.59 3.70 4.78
CA VAL A 34 -2.12 3.69 4.70
C VAL A 34 -1.63 4.83 3.79
N TRP A 35 -0.34 5.13 3.86
CA TRP A 35 0.33 5.98 2.89
C TRP A 35 0.62 5.17 1.62
N ALA A 36 0.15 5.67 0.47
CA ALA A 36 0.38 5.01 -0.81
C ALA A 36 1.80 5.25 -1.31
N ASP A 37 2.37 4.24 -1.94
CA ASP A 37 3.68 4.31 -2.58
C ASP A 37 3.71 3.45 -3.83
N LEU A 38 4.78 3.55 -4.58
CA LEU A 38 4.99 2.81 -5.82
C LEU A 38 6.46 2.46 -5.97
N ASP A 39 6.75 1.21 -6.33
CA ASP A 39 8.10 0.81 -6.67
C ASP A 39 8.50 1.27 -8.07
N ASP A 40 9.79 1.30 -8.37
CA ASP A 40 10.34 1.73 -9.65
C ASP A 40 9.82 0.89 -10.83
N ASP A 41 9.40 -0.35 -10.57
CA ASP A 41 8.82 -1.23 -11.58
C ASP A 41 7.31 -1.01 -11.79
N GLY A 42 6.72 -0.01 -11.15
CA GLY A 42 5.31 0.32 -11.30
C GLY A 42 4.36 -0.50 -10.45
N VAL A 43 4.86 -1.23 -9.47
CA VAL A 43 4.04 -2.03 -8.55
C VAL A 43 3.66 -1.20 -7.32
N PRO A 44 2.35 -1.10 -6.99
CA PRO A 44 1.92 -0.41 -5.78
C PRO A 44 2.46 -1.05 -4.50
N THR A 45 2.84 -0.22 -3.55
CA THR A 45 3.38 -0.67 -2.27
C THR A 45 2.79 0.12 -1.11
N PHE A 46 2.89 -0.46 0.06
CA PHE A 46 2.68 0.24 1.33
C PHE A 46 3.61 -0.32 2.39
N ASN A 47 3.64 0.33 3.54
CA ASN A 47 4.51 -0.07 4.65
C ASN A 47 3.66 -0.40 5.87
N THR A 48 4.10 -1.38 6.65
CA THR A 48 3.46 -1.78 7.90
C THR A 48 4.54 -2.27 8.87
N ALA A 49 4.12 -2.83 10.00
CA ALA A 49 5.06 -3.30 11.01
C ALA A 49 4.63 -4.67 11.55
N ARG A 50 5.62 -5.49 11.91
CA ARG A 50 5.38 -6.77 12.57
C ARG A 50 4.60 -6.53 13.87
N GLY A 51 3.65 -7.42 14.17
CA GLY A 51 2.77 -7.30 15.32
C GLY A 51 1.44 -6.60 15.03
N ARG A 52 1.28 -6.04 13.84
CA ARG A 52 -0.01 -5.49 13.37
C ARG A 52 -0.83 -6.56 12.67
N ALA A 53 -2.12 -6.30 12.46
CA ALA A 53 -3.03 -7.26 11.86
C ALA A 53 -2.72 -7.52 10.38
N LYS A 54 -2.34 -6.49 9.60
CA LYS A 54 -2.11 -6.63 8.17
C LYS A 54 -1.04 -7.67 7.81
N PRO A 55 0.16 -7.66 8.38
CA PRO A 55 1.15 -8.68 8.04
C PRO A 55 0.66 -10.09 8.38
N SER A 56 0.01 -10.26 9.53
CA SER A 56 -0.52 -11.55 9.94
C SER A 56 -1.60 -12.05 9.00
N ASN A 57 -2.53 -11.19 8.60
CA ASN A 57 -3.57 -11.53 7.65
C ASN A 57 -2.97 -11.94 6.29
N LEU A 58 -1.99 -11.18 5.80
CA LEU A 58 -1.37 -11.41 4.49
C LEU A 58 -0.51 -12.68 4.46
N GLU A 59 0.12 -13.04 5.57
CA GLU A 59 0.86 -14.30 5.68
C GLU A 59 -0.09 -15.50 5.65
N ASN A 60 -1.31 -15.35 6.15
CA ASN A 60 -2.33 -16.38 6.12
C ASN A 60 -3.08 -16.43 4.77
N ASP A 61 -3.38 -15.26 4.20
CA ASP A 61 -4.08 -15.12 2.92
C ASP A 61 -3.51 -13.92 2.18
N ALA A 62 -2.81 -14.16 1.09
CA ALA A 62 -2.08 -13.13 0.35
C ALA A 62 -2.99 -12.20 -0.46
N ARG A 63 -4.28 -12.44 -0.52
CA ARG A 63 -5.20 -11.55 -1.25
C ARG A 63 -5.25 -10.18 -0.58
N VAL A 64 -5.18 -9.13 -1.40
CA VAL A 64 -5.15 -7.75 -0.93
C VAL A 64 -5.81 -6.84 -1.96
N SER A 65 -6.50 -5.83 -1.47
CA SER A 65 -7.04 -4.74 -2.30
C SER A 65 -6.47 -3.42 -1.81
N MET A 66 -6.11 -2.55 -2.73
CA MET A 66 -5.54 -1.23 -2.42
C MET A 66 -6.24 -0.18 -3.27
N LEU A 67 -7.01 0.69 -2.63
CA LEU A 67 -7.74 1.79 -3.27
C LEU A 67 -7.05 3.09 -2.93
N VAL A 68 -6.56 3.82 -3.94
CA VAL A 68 -5.99 5.15 -3.77
C VAL A 68 -6.94 6.18 -4.37
N VAL A 69 -7.16 7.27 -3.64
CA VAL A 69 -8.06 8.36 -4.05
C VAL A 69 -7.24 9.64 -4.14
N LYS A 70 -7.44 10.41 -5.20
CA LYS A 70 -6.73 11.67 -5.38
C LYS A 70 -7.16 12.67 -4.30
N ASP A 71 -6.19 13.26 -3.63
CA ASP A 71 -6.46 14.29 -2.63
C ASP A 71 -7.25 15.45 -3.24
N GLY A 72 -8.36 15.80 -2.58
CA GLY A 72 -9.24 16.88 -3.04
C GLY A 72 -10.20 16.51 -4.17
N ASP A 73 -10.15 15.29 -4.70
CA ASP A 73 -11.03 14.85 -5.79
C ASP A 73 -11.43 13.38 -5.62
N PHE A 74 -12.56 13.14 -4.98
CA PHE A 74 -13.05 11.78 -4.69
C PHE A 74 -13.55 11.04 -5.94
N TYR A 75 -13.62 11.69 -7.09
CA TYR A 75 -14.02 11.08 -8.35
C TYR A 75 -12.82 10.64 -9.19
N THR A 76 -11.61 10.78 -8.68
CA THR A 76 -10.41 10.27 -9.33
C THR A 76 -9.75 9.26 -8.40
N TRP A 77 -9.83 7.98 -8.77
CA TRP A 77 -9.31 6.90 -7.93
C TRP A 77 -8.89 5.68 -8.75
N VAL A 78 -8.02 4.87 -8.17
CA VAL A 78 -7.56 3.59 -8.72
C VAL A 78 -7.69 2.53 -7.64
N SER A 79 -8.32 1.42 -7.97
CA SER A 79 -8.39 0.23 -7.11
C SER A 79 -7.59 -0.91 -7.75
N VAL A 80 -6.69 -1.48 -6.98
CA VAL A 80 -5.85 -2.61 -7.41
C VAL A 80 -6.14 -3.79 -6.51
N ASP A 81 -6.63 -4.88 -7.11
CA ASP A 81 -6.78 -6.15 -6.40
C ASP A 81 -5.66 -7.08 -6.85
N GLY A 82 -5.05 -7.78 -5.91
CA GLY A 82 -3.97 -8.70 -6.27
C GLY A 82 -3.47 -9.51 -5.10
N ARG A 83 -2.20 -9.87 -5.18
CA ARG A 83 -1.52 -10.65 -4.15
C ARG A 83 -0.35 -9.90 -3.56
N ALA A 84 -0.20 -10.02 -2.26
CA ALA A 84 0.85 -9.35 -1.51
C ALA A 84 2.15 -10.15 -1.50
N GLU A 85 3.26 -9.44 -1.68
CA GLU A 85 4.59 -9.92 -1.33
C GLU A 85 5.11 -9.09 -0.16
N LEU A 86 5.57 -9.75 0.88
CA LEU A 86 6.09 -9.10 2.08
C LEU A 86 7.61 -9.24 2.13
N THR A 87 8.31 -8.15 2.45
CA THR A 87 9.75 -8.16 2.65
C THR A 87 10.16 -7.17 3.73
N THR A 88 11.25 -7.46 4.42
CA THR A 88 11.92 -6.50 5.30
C THR A 88 12.96 -5.68 4.54
N ASP A 89 13.37 -6.14 3.34
CA ASP A 89 14.36 -5.43 2.53
C ASP A 89 13.82 -4.09 2.06
N GLY A 90 14.53 -3.01 2.38
CA GLY A 90 14.13 -1.66 2.01
C GLY A 90 12.95 -1.11 2.81
N ALA A 91 12.43 -1.84 3.79
CA ALA A 91 11.24 -1.41 4.53
C ALA A 91 11.49 -0.19 5.41
N HIS A 92 12.68 -0.09 6.01
CA HIS A 92 13.06 1.08 6.81
C HIS A 92 13.27 2.31 5.94
N GLU A 93 13.93 2.16 4.81
CA GLU A 93 14.13 3.25 3.85
C GLU A 93 12.79 3.74 3.30
N GLN A 94 11.87 2.82 3.04
CA GLN A 94 10.53 3.16 2.55
C GLN A 94 9.73 3.96 3.58
N ILE A 95 9.67 3.52 4.84
CA ILE A 95 8.88 4.24 5.84
C ILE A 95 9.45 5.63 6.11
N ASP A 96 10.78 5.78 6.06
CA ASP A 96 11.40 7.10 6.21
C ASP A 96 11.03 8.00 5.02
N ALA A 97 11.12 7.49 3.79
CA ALA A 97 10.73 8.25 2.59
C ALA A 97 9.26 8.63 2.61
N LEU A 98 8.38 7.72 3.05
CA LEU A 98 6.95 7.98 3.19
C LEU A 98 6.66 9.04 4.26
N SER A 99 7.35 8.96 5.39
CA SER A 99 7.20 9.98 6.45
C SER A 99 7.58 11.36 5.94
N ARG A 100 8.67 11.48 5.18
CA ARG A 100 9.08 12.74 4.58
C ARG A 100 8.08 13.23 3.53
N LYS A 101 7.52 12.32 2.74
CA LYS A 101 6.53 12.65 1.69
C LYS A 101 5.21 13.16 2.28
N PHE A 102 4.71 12.52 3.33
CA PHE A 102 3.40 12.82 3.92
C PHE A 102 3.46 13.81 5.07
N ASP A 103 4.47 13.73 5.93
CA ASP A 103 4.60 14.55 7.14
C ASP A 103 5.73 15.58 7.08
N GLY A 104 6.62 15.48 6.09
CA GLY A 104 7.76 16.39 5.95
C GLY A 104 8.90 16.13 6.93
N GLU A 105 8.86 15.04 7.65
CA GLU A 105 9.84 14.71 8.69
C GLU A 105 10.33 13.27 8.58
N PRO A 106 11.56 12.96 9.08
CA PRO A 106 12.05 11.59 9.13
C PRO A 106 11.17 10.71 10.01
N TRP A 107 11.15 9.42 9.71
CA TRP A 107 10.44 8.45 10.55
C TRP A 107 11.14 8.32 11.91
N LYS A 108 10.33 8.30 12.99
CA LYS A 108 10.82 8.09 14.35
C LYS A 108 10.66 6.62 14.71
N TYR A 109 11.79 5.91 14.73
CA TYR A 109 11.81 4.48 15.08
C TYR A 109 11.51 4.27 16.55
N ARG A 110 10.85 3.15 16.85
CA ARG A 110 10.69 2.64 18.21
C ARG A 110 11.61 1.43 18.38
N ASP A 111 12.09 1.22 19.59
CA ASP A 111 12.93 0.06 19.91
C ASP A 111 12.20 -1.24 19.58
N GLY A 112 12.88 -2.14 18.87
CA GLY A 112 12.31 -3.42 18.47
C GLY A 112 11.33 -3.37 17.30
N GLU A 113 11.15 -2.22 16.68
CA GLU A 113 10.26 -2.09 15.53
C GLU A 113 10.84 -2.82 14.32
N GLU A 114 10.06 -3.72 13.75
CA GLU A 114 10.38 -4.38 12.48
C GLU A 114 9.39 -3.87 11.43
N ARG A 115 9.89 -3.07 10.49
CA ARG A 115 9.07 -2.58 9.38
C ARG A 115 8.98 -3.64 8.28
N ILE A 116 7.86 -3.64 7.57
CA ILE A 116 7.58 -4.56 6.48
C ILE A 116 7.09 -3.75 5.29
N LYS A 117 7.71 -3.97 4.13
CA LYS A 117 7.25 -3.43 2.86
C LYS A 117 6.34 -4.47 2.21
N VAL A 118 5.16 -4.04 1.77
CA VAL A 118 4.21 -4.90 1.08
C VAL A 118 4.09 -4.42 -0.37
N ARG A 119 4.34 -5.32 -1.31
CA ARG A 119 4.12 -5.09 -2.74
C ARG A 119 2.77 -5.70 -3.11
N VAL A 120 1.94 -4.95 -3.80
CA VAL A 120 0.63 -5.43 -4.27
C VAL A 120 0.76 -5.78 -5.75
N LEU A 121 0.93 -7.06 -6.04
CA LEU A 121 1.06 -7.54 -7.43
C LEU A 121 -0.30 -7.48 -8.11
N PRO A 122 -0.49 -6.62 -9.13
CA PRO A 122 -1.82 -6.38 -9.67
C PRO A 122 -2.38 -7.57 -10.46
N GLU A 123 -3.61 -7.96 -10.15
CA GLU A 123 -4.40 -8.93 -10.92
C GLU A 123 -5.58 -8.24 -11.62
N HIS A 124 -6.25 -7.31 -10.92
CA HIS A 124 -7.34 -6.52 -11.47
C HIS A 124 -7.13 -5.05 -11.13
N VAL A 125 -7.33 -4.18 -12.11
CA VAL A 125 -7.24 -2.72 -11.93
C VAL A 125 -8.57 -2.11 -12.38
N THR A 126 -9.18 -1.33 -11.50
CA THR A 126 -10.39 -0.57 -11.77
C THR A 126 -10.12 0.90 -11.45
N SER A 127 -10.59 1.82 -12.28
CA SER A 127 -10.32 3.24 -12.05
C SER A 127 -11.48 4.11 -12.51
N TYR A 128 -11.51 5.35 -12.04
CA TYR A 128 -12.45 6.37 -12.46
C TYR A 128 -11.75 7.73 -12.49
N GLY A 129 -12.15 8.58 -13.42
CA GLY A 129 -11.63 9.95 -13.50
C GLY A 129 -10.34 10.13 -14.31
N PHE A 130 -10.04 9.16 -15.15
CA PHE A 130 -8.84 9.23 -16.01
C PHE A 130 -9.23 9.33 -17.49
#